data_e873e21dcac6353752a318731549fb2b
#
_entry.id   e873e21dcac6353752a318731549fb2b
#
_cell.length_a   1.000
_cell.length_b   1.000
_cell.length_c   1.000
_cell.angle_alpha   90.00
_cell.angle_beta   90.00
_cell.angle_gamma   90.00
#
_symmetry.space_group_name_H-M   'P 1'
#
loop_
_entity.id
_entity.type
_entity.pdbx_description
1 polymer ?
#
loop_
_entity_poly.entity_id
_entity_poly.type
_entity_poly.pdbx_seq_one_letter_code
_entity_poly.pdbx_strand_id
1 'polypeptide(L)'
;MKVNHIKQLFVALSLLLSAGTATAAQWKLAKTNLNAAGSKDTLTLEVSGNSFSFSSFQVDFTLSEGILLDGTPILGELANDHALTWSKQSDGSFRCVVYSPKNTVMKAPEGTVLRIPVVLAASFEGGKFTAKNGLLSNKASNGQSVKDLSGATLT
;
A
#
# COMPACT_ATOMS: atom_id res chain seq x y z
N MET A 1 -6.32 27.83 2.87
CA MET A 1 -7.29 27.68 1.76
C MET A 1 -7.16 26.37 1.01
N LYS A 2 -5.97 25.90 0.68
CA LYS A 2 -5.77 24.59 0.00
C LYS A 2 -6.27 23.38 0.83
N VAL A 3 -6.21 23.45 2.15
CA VAL A 3 -6.64 22.38 3.07
C VAL A 3 -8.15 22.13 3.02
N ASN A 4 -8.96 23.18 2.79
CA ASN A 4 -10.42 23.02 2.74
C ASN A 4 -10.90 22.34 1.46
N HIS A 5 -10.22 22.57 0.34
CA HIS A 5 -10.52 21.88 -0.91
C HIS A 5 -10.19 20.38 -0.86
N ILE A 6 -9.10 20.02 -0.18
CA ILE A 6 -8.73 18.62 0.02
C ILE A 6 -9.77 17.91 0.89
N LYS A 7 -10.24 18.53 1.97
CA LYS A 7 -11.29 17.97 2.83
C LYS A 7 -12.60 17.75 2.09
N GLN A 8 -13.01 18.71 1.26
CA GLN A 8 -14.22 18.57 0.45
C GLN A 8 -14.08 17.47 -0.61
N LEU A 9 -12.91 17.33 -1.20
CA LEU A 9 -12.63 16.28 -2.16
C LEU A 9 -12.71 14.88 -1.52
N PHE A 10 -12.17 14.72 -0.32
CA PHE A 10 -12.25 13.46 0.44
C PHE A 10 -13.68 13.09 0.79
N VAL A 11 -14.51 14.03 1.20
CA VAL A 11 -15.92 13.80 1.53
C VAL A 11 -16.71 13.40 0.28
N ALA A 12 -16.49 14.06 -0.84
CA ALA A 12 -17.14 13.73 -2.10
C ALA A 12 -16.74 12.33 -2.61
N LEU A 13 -15.47 11.96 -2.44
CA LEU A 13 -14.96 10.65 -2.82
C LEU A 13 -15.55 9.54 -1.95
N SER A 14 -15.68 9.77 -0.64
CA SER A 14 -16.31 8.82 0.29
C SER A 14 -17.78 8.56 -0.07
N LEU A 15 -18.49 9.59 -0.49
CA LEU A 15 -19.89 9.49 -0.93
C LEU A 15 -20.01 8.69 -2.25
N LEU A 16 -19.08 8.86 -3.18
CA LEU A 16 -19.05 8.10 -4.43
C LEU A 16 -18.76 6.62 -4.18
N LEU A 17 -17.87 6.31 -3.24
CA LEU A 17 -17.56 4.94 -2.85
C LEU A 17 -18.73 4.27 -2.12
N SER A 18 -19.52 5.02 -1.34
CA SER A 18 -20.70 4.50 -0.65
C SER A 18 -21.88 4.25 -1.58
N ALA A 19 -21.89 4.80 -2.79
CA ALA A 19 -22.92 4.56 -3.80
C ALA A 19 -22.84 3.18 -4.50
N GLY A 20 -21.83 2.37 -4.22
CA GLY A 20 -21.87 0.89 -4.30
C GLY A 20 -21.86 0.23 -5.67
N THR A 21 -21.48 0.89 -6.77
CA THR A 21 -21.55 0.29 -8.11
C THR A 21 -20.20 -0.02 -8.76
N ALA A 22 -19.09 0.45 -8.21
CA ALA A 22 -17.76 0.17 -8.73
C ALA A 22 -17.01 -0.78 -7.81
N THR A 23 -16.29 -1.75 -8.38
CA THR A 23 -15.34 -2.56 -7.63
C THR A 23 -14.28 -1.63 -7.06
N ALA A 24 -14.25 -1.48 -5.74
CA ALA A 24 -13.29 -0.62 -5.08
C ALA A 24 -11.89 -1.21 -5.22
N ALA A 25 -10.90 -0.35 -5.46
CA ALA A 25 -9.50 -0.72 -5.37
C ALA A 25 -9.21 -1.37 -4.01
N GLN A 26 -8.41 -2.42 -4.00
CA GLN A 26 -8.05 -3.12 -2.77
C GLN A 26 -6.59 -3.51 -2.77
N TRP A 27 -6.02 -3.59 -1.56
CA TRP A 27 -4.69 -4.14 -1.36
C TRP A 27 -4.72 -5.66 -1.44
N LYS A 28 -3.67 -6.23 -1.99
CA LYS A 28 -3.49 -7.67 -2.11
C LYS A 28 -2.02 -8.02 -1.94
N LEU A 29 -1.72 -9.15 -1.32
CA LEU A 29 -0.39 -9.75 -1.35
C LEU A 29 -0.30 -10.77 -2.48
N ALA A 30 0.78 -10.72 -3.27
CA ALA A 30 0.97 -11.65 -4.38
C ALA A 30 1.13 -13.09 -3.89
N LYS A 31 1.74 -13.28 -2.72
CA LYS A 31 1.85 -14.59 -2.06
C LYS A 31 1.71 -14.42 -0.55
N THR A 32 1.24 -15.46 0.11
CA THR A 32 1.10 -15.50 1.57
C THR A 32 1.93 -16.62 2.22
N ASN A 33 2.48 -17.52 1.42
CA ASN A 33 3.41 -18.54 1.89
C ASN A 33 4.82 -17.97 1.92
N LEU A 34 5.41 -17.92 3.10
CA LEU A 34 6.74 -17.39 3.33
C LEU A 34 7.79 -18.48 3.38
N ASN A 35 9.05 -18.09 3.29
CA ASN A 35 10.18 -18.97 3.47
C ASN A 35 10.24 -19.50 4.91
N ALA A 36 11.17 -20.40 5.18
CA ALA A 36 11.31 -21.00 6.50
C ALA A 36 11.67 -19.97 7.58
N ALA A 37 11.29 -20.28 8.83
CA ALA A 37 11.69 -19.49 10.00
C ALA A 37 13.22 -19.28 10.02
N GLY A 38 13.64 -18.10 10.45
CA GLY A 38 15.06 -17.71 10.46
C GLY A 38 15.61 -17.23 9.12
N SER A 39 14.82 -17.23 8.05
CA SER A 39 15.25 -16.84 6.72
C SER A 39 14.69 -15.46 6.32
N LYS A 40 15.09 -15.00 5.13
CA LYS A 40 14.58 -13.76 4.52
C LYS A 40 13.52 -14.08 3.48
N ASP A 41 12.61 -13.15 3.28
CA ASP A 41 11.61 -13.18 2.20
C ASP A 41 11.25 -11.76 1.78
N THR A 42 10.40 -11.64 0.78
CA THR A 42 9.86 -10.36 0.32
C THR A 42 8.35 -10.47 0.19
N LEU A 43 7.63 -9.58 0.86
CA LEU A 43 6.20 -9.41 0.65
C LEU A 43 5.99 -8.49 -0.55
N THR A 44 5.09 -8.86 -1.43
CA THR A 44 4.78 -8.10 -2.65
C THR A 44 3.36 -7.55 -2.52
N LEU A 45 3.24 -6.23 -2.35
CA LEU A 45 1.97 -5.54 -2.21
C LEU A 45 1.48 -5.07 -3.55
N GLU A 46 0.26 -5.44 -3.89
CA GLU A 46 -0.42 -5.10 -5.14
C GLU A 46 -1.66 -4.25 -4.88
N VAL A 47 -1.99 -3.41 -5.86
CA VAL A 47 -3.32 -2.82 -6.01
C VAL A 47 -4.10 -3.67 -7.01
N SER A 48 -5.30 -4.11 -6.63
CA SER A 48 -6.19 -4.87 -7.49
C SER A 48 -7.59 -4.25 -7.52
N GLY A 49 -8.39 -4.61 -8.54
CA GLY A 49 -9.73 -4.09 -8.72
C GLY A 49 -9.80 -2.59 -9.02
N ASN A 50 -8.71 -1.99 -9.45
CA ASN A 50 -8.59 -0.56 -9.66
C ASN A 50 -8.55 -0.20 -11.14
N SER A 51 -9.38 0.78 -11.53
CA SER A 51 -9.37 1.38 -12.87
C SER A 51 -8.89 2.84 -12.86
N PHE A 52 -8.64 3.40 -11.68
CA PHE A 52 -8.20 4.77 -11.50
C PHE A 52 -6.70 4.91 -11.80
N SER A 53 -6.36 5.72 -12.81
CA SER A 53 -4.96 6.05 -13.10
C SER A 53 -4.40 6.97 -12.03
N PHE A 54 -3.27 6.60 -11.42
CA PHE A 54 -2.68 7.35 -10.33
C PHE A 54 -1.19 7.59 -10.53
N SER A 55 -0.70 8.69 -9.95
CA SER A 55 0.70 9.09 -10.00
C SER A 55 1.36 9.07 -8.62
N SER A 56 0.57 8.92 -7.56
CA SER A 56 1.08 8.83 -6.19
C SER A 56 0.17 7.95 -5.33
N PHE A 57 0.69 7.43 -4.25
CA PHE A 57 -0.13 6.70 -3.28
C PHE A 57 0.47 6.76 -1.88
N GLN A 58 -0.38 6.48 -0.90
CA GLN A 58 -0.02 6.29 0.49
C GLN A 58 -0.59 4.96 0.99
N VAL A 59 0.15 4.28 1.84
CA VAL A 59 -0.33 3.09 2.57
C VAL A 59 0.38 2.98 3.90
N ASP A 60 -0.34 2.51 4.90
CA ASP A 60 0.20 2.09 6.19
C ASP A 60 0.16 0.57 6.26
N PHE A 61 1.29 -0.08 6.46
CA PHE A 61 1.31 -1.53 6.64
C PHE A 61 1.83 -1.92 8.02
N THR A 62 1.37 -3.07 8.50
CA THR A 62 1.75 -3.63 9.79
C THR A 62 2.19 -5.08 9.61
N LEU A 63 3.32 -5.41 10.21
CA LEU A 63 3.87 -6.76 10.29
C LEU A 63 3.62 -7.29 11.70
N SER A 64 3.07 -8.50 11.81
CA SER A 64 2.87 -9.11 13.12
C SER A 64 4.19 -9.58 13.74
N GLU A 65 4.15 -9.95 15.01
CA GLU A 65 5.31 -10.47 15.73
C GLU A 65 5.99 -11.61 14.95
N GLY A 66 7.31 -11.63 14.96
CA GLY A 66 8.11 -12.62 14.24
C GLY A 66 8.43 -12.29 12.80
N ILE A 67 7.90 -11.18 12.28
CA ILE A 67 8.20 -10.68 10.94
C ILE A 67 8.78 -9.28 11.08
N LEU A 68 10.03 -9.11 10.69
CA LEU A 68 10.74 -7.83 10.83
C LEU A 68 11.04 -7.24 9.45
N LEU A 69 10.90 -5.93 9.32
CA LEU A 69 11.33 -5.23 8.12
C LEU A 69 12.85 -5.35 7.95
N ASP A 70 13.29 -5.84 6.79
CA ASP A 70 14.71 -6.00 6.47
C ASP A 70 15.18 -4.84 5.58
N GLY A 71 15.60 -3.76 6.21
CA GLY A 71 16.03 -2.56 5.50
C GLY A 71 14.86 -1.63 5.18
N THR A 72 14.66 -1.34 3.91
CA THR A 72 13.66 -0.37 3.44
C THR A 72 12.66 -1.01 2.48
N PRO A 73 11.38 -0.57 2.48
CA PRO A 73 10.47 -0.88 1.38
C PRO A 73 11.06 -0.42 0.03
N ILE A 74 10.71 -1.14 -1.02
CA ILE A 74 11.21 -0.92 -2.38
C ILE A 74 10.02 -0.69 -3.31
N LEU A 75 10.19 0.20 -4.29
CA LEU A 75 9.17 0.44 -5.32
C LEU A 75 8.90 -0.82 -6.14
N GLY A 76 7.62 -1.08 -6.42
CA GLY A 76 7.18 -2.16 -7.30
C GLY A 76 7.25 -1.79 -8.79
N GLU A 77 6.86 -2.73 -9.64
CA GLU A 77 6.98 -2.59 -11.10
C GLU A 77 6.10 -1.50 -11.71
N LEU A 78 5.03 -1.09 -11.04
CA LEU A 78 4.18 0.00 -11.53
C LEU A 78 4.87 1.36 -11.48
N ALA A 79 5.85 1.53 -10.62
CA ALA A 79 6.62 2.76 -10.50
C ALA A 79 7.46 3.02 -11.77
N ASN A 80 7.61 4.28 -12.10
CA ASN A 80 8.41 4.73 -13.24
C ASN A 80 9.54 5.65 -12.73
N ASP A 81 9.31 6.97 -12.65
CA ASP A 81 10.25 7.92 -12.06
C ASP A 81 9.94 8.24 -10.59
N HIS A 82 9.20 7.39 -9.94
CA HIS A 82 8.66 7.61 -8.60
C HIS A 82 9.73 7.56 -7.51
N ALA A 83 9.46 8.29 -6.44
CA ALA A 83 10.25 8.29 -5.22
C ALA A 83 9.41 7.75 -4.07
N LEU A 84 10.07 7.08 -3.14
CA LEU A 84 9.47 6.49 -1.94
C LEU A 84 10.05 7.17 -0.70
N THR A 85 9.17 7.61 0.19
CA THR A 85 9.52 7.93 1.58
C THR A 85 8.76 7.02 2.51
N TRP A 86 9.34 6.69 3.65
CA TRP A 86 8.68 5.84 4.63
C TRP A 86 9.10 6.19 6.04
N SER A 87 8.24 5.90 7.01
CA SER A 87 8.52 6.12 8.42
C SER A 87 7.72 5.18 9.29
N LYS A 88 8.28 4.81 10.44
CA LYS A 88 7.55 4.06 11.46
C LYS A 88 6.63 5.00 12.23
N GLN A 89 5.38 4.61 12.36
CA GLN A 89 4.37 5.36 13.09
C GLN A 89 4.35 4.97 14.57
N SER A 90 3.72 5.79 15.41
CA SER A 90 3.61 5.54 16.85
C SER A 90 2.82 4.27 17.20
N ASP A 91 1.93 3.83 16.32
CA ASP A 91 1.15 2.59 16.48
C ASP A 91 1.91 1.32 16.03
N GLY A 92 3.16 1.47 15.59
CA GLY A 92 3.99 0.37 15.10
C GLY A 92 3.82 0.07 13.61
N SER A 93 2.89 0.70 12.91
CA SER A 93 2.77 0.58 11.45
C SER A 93 3.88 1.35 10.74
N PHE A 94 4.09 1.03 9.47
CA PHE A 94 5.00 1.74 8.58
C PHE A 94 4.20 2.49 7.53
N ARG A 95 4.37 3.80 7.46
CA ARG A 95 3.74 4.62 6.43
C ARG A 95 4.67 4.78 5.24
N CYS A 96 4.19 4.38 4.07
CA CYS A 96 4.86 4.60 2.80
C CYS A 96 4.10 5.66 2.01
N VAL A 97 4.84 6.64 1.48
CA VAL A 97 4.32 7.64 0.55
C VAL A 97 5.16 7.57 -0.72
N VAL A 98 4.49 7.30 -1.83
CA VAL A 98 5.13 7.22 -3.14
C VAL A 98 4.57 8.33 -4.02
N TYR A 99 5.45 9.09 -4.64
CA TYR A 99 5.10 10.23 -5.46
C TYR A 99 6.01 10.34 -6.68
N SER A 100 5.54 11.04 -7.70
CA SER A 100 6.34 11.36 -8.88
C SER A 100 6.69 12.84 -8.86
N PRO A 101 7.99 13.20 -8.86
CA PRO A 101 8.40 14.60 -8.99
C PRO A 101 7.91 15.26 -10.27
N LYS A 102 7.63 14.47 -11.31
CA LYS A 102 7.18 14.94 -12.63
C LYS A 102 5.69 14.66 -12.87
N ASN A 103 4.95 14.21 -11.87
CA ASN A 103 3.56 13.77 -12.00
C ASN A 103 3.36 12.66 -13.04
N THR A 104 4.33 11.77 -13.16
CA THR A 104 4.26 10.62 -14.06
C THR A 104 3.26 9.61 -13.52
N VAL A 105 2.38 9.15 -14.38
CA VAL A 105 1.38 8.13 -14.04
C VAL A 105 2.08 6.77 -13.85
N MET A 106 1.59 5.96 -12.91
CA MET A 106 2.00 4.57 -12.79
C MET A 106 1.77 3.82 -14.12
N LYS A 107 2.56 2.80 -14.37
CA LYS A 107 2.54 2.05 -15.63
C LYS A 107 1.21 1.38 -15.94
N ALA A 108 0.44 1.05 -14.90
CA ALA A 108 -0.89 0.46 -15.01
C ALA A 108 -1.71 0.80 -13.76
N PRO A 109 -3.05 0.70 -13.82
CA PRO A 109 -3.90 0.91 -12.64
C PRO A 109 -3.81 -0.23 -11.62
N GLU A 110 -3.41 -1.43 -12.04
CA GLU A 110 -3.28 -2.61 -11.19
C GLU A 110 -1.89 -3.21 -11.30
N GLY A 111 -1.42 -3.80 -10.21
CA GLY A 111 -0.15 -4.51 -10.16
C GLY A 111 0.65 -4.19 -8.90
N THR A 112 1.92 -4.55 -8.91
CA THR A 112 2.82 -4.41 -7.78
C THR A 112 3.23 -2.96 -7.55
N VAL A 113 2.95 -2.44 -6.37
CA VAL A 113 3.29 -1.06 -5.96
C VAL A 113 4.47 -1.01 -4.99
N LEU A 114 4.61 -2.02 -4.13
CA LEU A 114 5.70 -2.12 -3.15
C LEU A 114 6.21 -3.54 -3.01
N ARG A 115 7.51 -3.65 -2.77
CA ARG A 115 8.16 -4.85 -2.27
C ARG A 115 8.68 -4.55 -0.87
N ILE A 116 8.36 -5.42 0.08
CA ILE A 116 8.68 -5.24 1.50
C ILE A 116 9.60 -6.37 1.91
N PRO A 117 10.93 -6.12 1.96
CA PRO A 117 11.89 -7.14 2.42
C PRO A 117 11.66 -7.41 3.91
N VAL A 118 11.64 -8.67 4.29
CA VAL A 118 11.43 -9.09 5.67
C VAL A 118 12.43 -10.16 6.09
N VAL A 119 12.71 -10.18 7.38
CA VAL A 119 13.42 -11.26 8.06
C VAL A 119 12.42 -11.98 8.95
N LEU A 120 12.38 -13.30 8.85
CA LEU A 120 11.53 -14.13 9.68
C LEU A 120 12.32 -14.57 10.91
N ALA A 121 11.77 -14.32 12.10
CA ALA A 121 12.39 -14.77 13.34
C ALA A 121 12.53 -16.29 13.36
N ALA A 122 13.50 -16.81 14.12
CA ALA A 122 13.68 -18.25 14.30
C ALA A 122 12.43 -18.93 14.89
N SER A 123 11.63 -18.17 15.64
CA SER A 123 10.36 -18.60 16.23
C SER A 123 9.13 -18.40 15.33
N PHE A 124 9.31 -17.99 14.07
CA PHE A 124 8.19 -17.74 13.17
C PHE A 124 7.38 -19.01 12.91
N GLU A 125 6.10 -18.98 13.24
CA GLU A 125 5.14 -20.06 13.03
C GLU A 125 3.89 -19.58 12.27
N GLY A 126 4.04 -18.52 11.48
CA GLY A 126 2.96 -17.84 10.82
C GLY A 126 2.74 -16.44 11.40
N GLY A 127 2.01 -15.64 10.67
CA GLY A 127 1.75 -14.26 11.09
C GLY A 127 0.65 -13.61 10.28
N LYS A 128 0.58 -12.29 10.39
CA LYS A 128 -0.41 -11.48 9.70
C LYS A 128 0.21 -10.23 9.10
N PHE A 129 -0.34 -9.81 7.99
CA PHE A 129 -0.03 -8.56 7.31
C PHE A 129 -1.31 -7.73 7.21
N THR A 130 -1.22 -6.46 7.55
CA THR A 130 -2.32 -5.51 7.41
C THR A 130 -1.86 -4.32 6.58
N ALA A 131 -2.68 -3.89 5.62
CA ALA A 131 -2.49 -2.65 4.87
C ALA A 131 -3.75 -1.80 5.01
N LYS A 132 -3.60 -0.55 5.43
CA LYS A 132 -4.71 0.36 5.69
C LYS A 132 -4.36 1.79 5.29
N ASN A 133 -5.34 2.69 5.40
CA ASN A 133 -5.19 4.11 5.07
C ASN A 133 -4.66 4.34 3.65
N GLY A 134 -5.05 3.44 2.73
CA GLY A 134 -4.63 3.50 1.35
C GLY A 134 -5.34 4.60 0.57
N LEU A 135 -4.55 5.40 -0.15
CA LEU A 135 -5.06 6.46 -1.01
C LEU A 135 -4.21 6.53 -2.28
N LEU A 136 -4.86 6.46 -3.42
CA LEU A 136 -4.26 6.73 -4.73
C LEU A 136 -4.61 8.15 -5.13
N SER A 137 -3.69 8.87 -5.75
CA SER A 137 -3.92 10.25 -6.19
C SER A 137 -3.36 10.46 -7.61
N ASN A 138 -3.99 11.36 -8.36
CA ASN A 138 -3.50 11.77 -9.66
C ASN A 138 -3.04 13.25 -9.64
N LYS A 139 -2.44 13.70 -10.73
CA LYS A 139 -1.93 15.07 -10.86
C LYS A 139 -3.02 16.15 -10.77
N ALA A 140 -4.28 15.80 -11.01
CA ALA A 140 -5.43 16.70 -10.87
C ALA A 140 -5.93 16.78 -9.41
N SER A 141 -5.23 16.15 -8.46
CA SER A 141 -5.59 16.08 -7.03
C SER A 141 -6.88 15.30 -6.76
N ASN A 142 -7.32 14.46 -7.68
CA ASN A 142 -8.35 13.48 -7.44
C ASN A 142 -7.76 12.29 -6.69
N GLY A 143 -8.52 11.69 -5.81
CA GLY A 143 -8.10 10.56 -5.01
C GLY A 143 -9.05 9.37 -5.11
N GLN A 144 -8.51 8.20 -4.89
CA GLN A 144 -9.23 6.93 -4.83
C GLN A 144 -8.78 6.19 -3.57
N SER A 145 -9.71 5.95 -2.65
CA SER A 145 -9.43 5.12 -1.48
C SER A 145 -9.19 3.66 -1.90
N VAL A 146 -8.29 3.01 -1.19
CA VAL A 146 -8.01 1.59 -1.37
C VAL A 146 -8.56 0.84 -0.16
N LYS A 147 -9.35 -0.19 -0.41
CA LYS A 147 -9.91 -1.02 0.65
C LYS A 147 -8.79 -1.68 1.47
N ASP A 148 -8.93 -1.62 2.79
CA ASP A 148 -7.98 -2.22 3.71
C ASP A 148 -7.83 -3.73 3.48
N LEU A 149 -6.61 -4.20 3.62
CA LEU A 149 -6.30 -5.62 3.77
C LEU A 149 -6.18 -5.89 5.27
N SER A 150 -7.23 -6.45 5.85
CA SER A 150 -7.37 -6.63 7.31
C SER A 150 -6.77 -7.97 7.75
N GLY A 151 -5.48 -7.97 8.06
CA GLY A 151 -4.83 -9.12 8.66
C GLY A 151 -4.75 -10.35 7.75
N ALA A 152 -4.16 -10.21 6.55
CA ALA A 152 -3.89 -11.35 5.69
C ALA A 152 -3.01 -12.36 6.41
N THR A 153 -3.43 -13.63 6.43
CA THR A 153 -2.69 -14.70 7.10
C THR A 153 -1.46 -15.08 6.29
N LEU A 154 -0.31 -15.08 6.96
CA LEU A 154 0.98 -15.50 6.41
C LEU A 154 1.38 -16.84 7.03
N THR A 155 1.81 -17.77 6.19
CA THR A 155 2.21 -19.12 6.61
C THR A 155 3.63 -19.47 6.21
#